data_ac057b8a28b61b4b5dfc1aa6187d7cd5
#
_entry.id   ac057b8a28b61b4b5dfc1aa6187d7cd5
#
_cell.length_a   1.000
_cell.length_b   1.000
_cell.length_c   1.000
_cell.angle_alpha   90.00
_cell.angle_beta   90.00
_cell.angle_gamma   90.00
#
_symmetry.space_group_name_H-M   'P 1'
#
loop_
_entity.id
_entity.type
_entity.pdbx_description
1 polymer ?
#
loop_
_entity_poly.entity_id
_entity_poly.type
_entity_poly.pdbx_seq_one_letter_code
_entity_poly.pdbx_strand_id
1 'polypeptide(L)'
;MTLDHLSIISDETSRIVSDFERGRYAAVPWSDRWTVGTVARHVAGTHHVVAEVVRGRPDANFGLFAELRTPPKDSPEFVEWFRSGTASLLGQLSSVPADDECWSWFASGRCVGWWARRMAFEAVLHRWDTDAAQGQDFSVTPQIAADGVDEFLDVFVAASRAAHDSPPGPAISFECSDQSDRWWLDLSERGNRIVSRDPRAASVQIRGTAEQLLLIVWGRVPIPHAVGAEVFGDVGELERWSDLIPPM
;
A
#
# COMPACT_ATOMS: atom_id res chain seq x y z
N MET A 1 -12.57 15.80 -5.53
CA MET A 1 -12.43 16.13 -4.08
C MET A 1 -11.08 15.58 -3.66
N THR A 2 -10.19 16.39 -3.09
CA THR A 2 -8.88 15.91 -2.64
C THR A 2 -9.06 15.03 -1.39
N LEU A 3 -8.41 13.87 -1.33
CA LEU A 3 -8.46 12.99 -0.16
C LEU A 3 -7.74 13.63 1.02
N ASP A 4 -8.29 13.48 2.21
CA ASP A 4 -7.63 13.85 3.46
C ASP A 4 -6.81 12.67 3.98
N HIS A 5 -5.57 12.56 3.51
CA HIS A 5 -4.67 11.47 3.88
C HIS A 5 -4.38 11.44 5.39
N LEU A 6 -4.38 12.58 6.08
CA LEU A 6 -4.11 12.62 7.52
C LEU A 6 -5.26 12.00 8.32
N SER A 7 -6.51 12.30 7.94
CA SER A 7 -7.67 11.63 8.54
C SER A 7 -7.65 10.12 8.28
N ILE A 8 -7.30 9.69 7.05
CA ILE A 8 -7.18 8.26 6.72
C ILE A 8 -6.13 7.59 7.62
N ILE A 9 -4.93 8.16 7.77
CA ILE A 9 -3.89 7.62 8.68
C ILE A 9 -4.44 7.46 10.09
N SER A 10 -5.09 8.48 10.63
CA SER A 10 -5.63 8.48 12.00
C SER A 10 -6.67 7.38 12.20
N ASP A 11 -7.65 7.31 11.30
CA ASP A 11 -8.79 6.42 11.44
C ASP A 11 -8.38 4.95 11.26
N GLU A 12 -7.60 4.65 10.21
CA GLU A 12 -7.18 3.28 9.92
C GLU A 12 -6.19 2.76 10.97
N THR A 13 -5.27 3.61 11.44
CA THR A 13 -4.34 3.24 12.53
C THR A 13 -5.07 2.94 13.84
N SER A 14 -6.10 3.71 14.17
CA SER A 14 -6.91 3.48 15.36
C SER A 14 -7.60 2.11 15.33
N ARG A 15 -8.03 1.66 14.15
CA ARG A 15 -8.61 0.33 13.94
C ARG A 15 -7.56 -0.77 14.09
N ILE A 16 -6.37 -0.60 13.52
CA ILE A 16 -5.26 -1.54 13.69
C ILE A 16 -4.90 -1.72 15.18
N VAL A 17 -4.87 -0.63 15.95
CA VAL A 17 -4.65 -0.71 17.41
C VAL A 17 -5.75 -1.52 18.11
N SER A 18 -7.02 -1.29 17.74
CA SER A 18 -8.14 -2.04 18.31
C SER A 18 -8.06 -3.53 17.98
N ASP A 19 -7.66 -3.88 16.77
CA ASP A 19 -7.47 -5.28 16.35
C ASP A 19 -6.29 -5.93 17.09
N PHE A 20 -5.22 -5.18 17.28
CA PHE A 20 -4.08 -5.64 18.08
C PHE A 20 -4.50 -5.96 19.53
N GLU A 21 -5.28 -5.10 20.17
CA GLU A 21 -5.79 -5.30 21.53
C GLU A 21 -6.75 -6.50 21.59
N ARG A 22 -7.53 -6.77 20.52
CA ARG A 22 -8.46 -7.90 20.43
C ARG A 22 -7.76 -9.22 20.25
N GLY A 23 -6.70 -9.31 19.40
CA GLY A 23 -6.11 -10.60 19.07
C GLY A 23 -4.79 -10.54 18.31
N ARG A 24 -3.71 -10.06 18.93
CA ARG A 24 -2.38 -9.85 18.33
C ARG A 24 -1.72 -11.10 17.73
N TYR A 25 -2.18 -12.29 18.07
CA TYR A 25 -1.59 -13.56 17.58
C TYR A 25 -2.33 -14.15 16.37
N ALA A 26 -3.45 -13.57 15.96
CA ALA A 26 -4.18 -14.02 14.78
C ALA A 26 -3.28 -13.91 13.53
N ALA A 27 -3.24 -14.99 12.74
CA ALA A 27 -2.41 -15.07 11.54
C ALA A 27 -3.03 -14.28 10.39
N VAL A 28 -2.21 -13.54 9.66
CA VAL A 28 -2.61 -12.82 8.44
C VAL A 28 -2.76 -13.81 7.28
N PRO A 29 -3.88 -13.82 6.53
CA PRO A 29 -4.18 -14.87 5.55
C PRO A 29 -3.18 -15.02 4.40
N TRP A 30 -2.52 -13.94 3.99
CA TRP A 30 -1.61 -13.95 2.83
C TRP A 30 -0.15 -14.24 3.19
N SER A 31 0.18 -14.42 4.49
CA SER A 31 1.57 -14.59 4.92
C SER A 31 1.69 -15.58 6.08
N ASP A 32 2.48 -16.62 5.89
CA ASP A 32 2.77 -17.62 6.93
C ASP A 32 3.59 -17.07 8.13
N ARG A 33 4.13 -15.86 8.00
CA ARG A 33 5.02 -15.26 9.00
C ARG A 33 4.43 -14.06 9.73
N TRP A 34 3.32 -13.50 9.22
CA TRP A 34 2.73 -12.31 9.79
C TRP A 34 1.52 -12.63 10.66
N THR A 35 1.44 -11.89 11.76
CA THR A 35 0.28 -11.87 12.67
C THR A 35 -0.17 -10.43 12.83
N VAL A 36 -1.36 -10.20 13.37
CA VAL A 36 -1.84 -8.86 13.75
C VAL A 36 -0.78 -8.09 14.55
N GLY A 37 -0.08 -8.76 15.47
CA GLY A 37 0.99 -8.13 16.25
C GLY A 37 2.23 -7.75 15.43
N THR A 38 2.56 -8.51 14.38
CA THR A 38 3.66 -8.13 13.48
C THR A 38 3.26 -7.00 12.54
N VAL A 39 2.02 -6.97 12.07
CA VAL A 39 1.44 -5.85 11.32
C VAL A 39 1.48 -4.56 12.15
N ALA A 40 0.93 -4.60 13.36
CA ALA A 40 0.90 -3.44 14.24
C ALA A 40 2.31 -2.90 14.54
N ARG A 41 3.28 -3.80 14.77
CA ARG A 41 4.68 -3.42 14.98
C ARG A 41 5.31 -2.77 13.74
N HIS A 42 5.00 -3.28 12.55
CA HIS A 42 5.47 -2.75 11.28
C HIS A 42 4.93 -1.33 11.06
N VAL A 43 3.63 -1.14 11.12
CA VAL A 43 2.97 0.17 10.93
C VAL A 43 3.49 1.20 11.95
N ALA A 44 3.53 0.83 13.24
CA ALA A 44 4.04 1.72 14.28
C ALA A 44 5.50 2.11 14.02
N GLY A 45 6.35 1.15 13.66
CA GLY A 45 7.76 1.40 13.34
C GLY A 45 7.92 2.33 12.14
N THR A 46 7.15 2.09 11.09
CA THR A 46 7.13 2.94 9.89
C THR A 46 6.69 4.37 10.23
N HIS A 47 5.68 4.55 11.08
CA HIS A 47 5.24 5.87 11.52
C HIS A 47 6.33 6.64 12.27
N HIS A 48 7.03 6.00 13.20
CA HIS A 48 8.16 6.63 13.90
C HIS A 48 9.26 7.06 12.93
N VAL A 49 9.66 6.18 12.02
CA VAL A 49 10.72 6.49 11.05
C VAL A 49 10.30 7.59 10.09
N VAL A 50 9.10 7.53 9.53
CA VAL A 50 8.63 8.55 8.58
C VAL A 50 8.44 9.91 9.26
N ALA A 51 8.06 9.96 10.54
CA ALA A 51 8.05 11.21 11.30
C ALA A 51 9.46 11.84 11.35
N GLU A 52 10.51 11.04 11.57
CA GLU A 52 11.91 11.53 11.54
C GLU A 52 12.35 11.91 10.11
N VAL A 53 11.92 11.14 9.09
CA VAL A 53 12.17 11.48 7.68
C VAL A 53 11.58 12.85 7.33
N VAL A 54 10.32 13.10 7.68
CA VAL A 54 9.67 14.39 7.41
C VAL A 54 10.33 15.52 8.23
N ARG A 55 10.78 15.25 9.44
CA ARG A 55 11.55 16.23 10.26
C ARG A 55 12.90 16.56 9.64
N GLY A 56 13.65 15.56 9.18
CA GLY A 56 14.96 15.72 8.53
C GLY A 56 14.88 16.20 7.08
N ARG A 57 13.73 15.99 6.43
CA ARG A 57 13.46 16.36 5.03
C ARG A 57 14.54 15.85 4.05
N PRO A 58 15.18 16.72 3.22
CA PRO A 58 16.10 16.22 2.19
C PRO A 58 17.35 15.53 2.78
N ASP A 59 17.74 15.86 4.00
CA ASP A 59 18.93 15.30 4.66
C ASP A 59 18.68 13.92 5.32
N ALA A 60 17.41 13.48 5.40
CA ALA A 60 17.07 12.17 5.88
C ALA A 60 17.64 11.04 4.98
N ASN A 61 17.76 9.83 5.51
CA ASN A 61 18.26 8.69 4.76
C ASN A 61 17.73 7.35 5.33
N PHE A 62 18.00 6.26 4.62
CA PHE A 62 17.53 4.93 4.99
C PHE A 62 18.06 4.42 6.35
N GLY A 63 19.15 4.98 6.87
CA GLY A 63 19.73 4.61 8.16
C GLY A 63 18.78 4.75 9.34
N LEU A 64 17.80 5.66 9.25
CA LEU A 64 16.78 5.84 10.29
C LEU A 64 16.00 4.56 10.61
N PHE A 65 15.78 3.68 9.62
CA PHE A 65 15.14 2.38 9.84
C PHE A 65 15.98 1.43 10.69
N ALA A 66 17.30 1.50 10.58
CA ALA A 66 18.22 0.66 11.35
C ALA A 66 18.38 1.14 12.81
N GLU A 67 18.12 2.41 13.06
CA GLU A 67 18.27 3.03 14.39
C GLU A 67 17.01 2.89 15.25
N LEU A 68 15.87 2.50 14.66
CA LEU A 68 14.60 2.40 15.35
C LEU A 68 14.64 1.35 16.47
N ARG A 69 14.36 1.79 17.69
CA ARG A 69 14.16 0.91 18.85
C ARG A 69 12.69 0.64 19.05
N THR A 70 12.29 -0.60 18.80
CA THR A 70 10.90 -1.05 18.92
C THR A 70 10.72 -1.84 20.22
N PRO A 71 9.79 -1.50 21.10
CA PRO A 71 9.48 -2.33 22.26
C PRO A 71 8.90 -3.68 21.82
N PRO A 72 9.05 -4.74 22.63
CA PRO A 72 8.41 -6.01 22.35
C PRO A 72 6.88 -5.84 22.22
N LYS A 73 6.27 -6.51 21.24
CA LYS A 73 4.81 -6.45 21.02
C LYS A 73 3.98 -6.94 22.22
N ASP A 74 4.61 -7.68 23.13
CA ASP A 74 3.97 -8.18 24.35
C ASP A 74 4.21 -7.26 25.55
N SER A 75 4.99 -6.19 25.39
CA SER A 75 5.21 -5.18 26.41
C SER A 75 3.95 -4.32 26.62
N PRO A 76 3.63 -3.96 27.87
CA PRO A 76 2.52 -3.04 28.16
C PRO A 76 2.69 -1.66 27.53
N GLU A 77 3.93 -1.26 27.17
CA GLU A 77 4.25 0.03 26.57
C GLU A 77 3.99 0.06 25.04
N PHE A 78 3.75 -1.11 24.41
CA PHE A 78 3.68 -1.21 22.95
C PHE A 78 2.55 -0.35 22.34
N VAL A 79 1.35 -0.37 22.92
CA VAL A 79 0.21 0.39 22.42
C VAL A 79 0.46 1.89 22.54
N GLU A 80 1.04 2.34 23.65
CA GLU A 80 1.40 3.76 23.83
C GLU A 80 2.49 4.18 22.86
N TRP A 81 3.51 3.33 22.66
CA TRP A 81 4.55 3.57 21.66
C TRP A 81 3.95 3.66 20.25
N PHE A 82 3.00 2.78 19.89
CA PHE A 82 2.33 2.86 18.60
C PHE A 82 1.58 4.20 18.44
N ARG A 83 0.75 4.56 19.42
CA ARG A 83 -0.02 5.81 19.40
C ARG A 83 0.88 7.05 19.33
N SER A 84 2.00 7.04 20.04
CA SER A 84 2.95 8.15 20.02
C SER A 84 3.63 8.31 18.65
N GLY A 85 3.95 7.19 17.97
CA GLY A 85 4.47 7.20 16.60
C GLY A 85 3.50 7.80 15.61
N THR A 86 2.22 7.39 15.68
CA THR A 86 1.17 7.96 14.83
C THR A 86 0.95 9.45 15.11
N ALA A 87 0.92 9.86 16.37
CA ALA A 87 0.77 11.27 16.73
C ALA A 87 1.96 12.12 16.25
N SER A 88 3.18 11.59 16.37
CA SER A 88 4.39 12.25 15.86
C SER A 88 4.34 12.40 14.32
N LEU A 89 3.98 11.33 13.59
CA LEU A 89 3.82 11.38 12.14
C LEU A 89 2.80 12.43 11.71
N LEU A 90 1.59 12.39 12.26
CA LEU A 90 0.54 13.34 11.94
C LEU A 90 0.95 14.79 12.28
N GLY A 91 1.63 14.99 13.42
CA GLY A 91 2.16 16.28 13.80
C GLY A 91 3.20 16.83 12.81
N GLN A 92 4.11 15.98 12.31
CA GLN A 92 5.10 16.38 11.30
C GLN A 92 4.42 16.69 9.96
N LEU A 93 3.56 15.78 9.46
CA LEU A 93 2.88 15.94 8.17
C LEU A 93 1.97 17.17 8.14
N SER A 94 1.33 17.54 9.26
CA SER A 94 0.44 18.71 9.33
C SER A 94 1.18 20.04 9.52
N SER A 95 2.41 20.00 10.01
CA SER A 95 3.19 21.21 10.32
C SER A 95 4.08 21.69 9.16
N VAL A 96 4.18 20.90 8.08
CA VAL A 96 5.07 21.15 6.93
C VAL A 96 4.25 21.21 5.65
N PRO A 97 4.51 22.18 4.72
CA PRO A 97 3.85 22.20 3.42
C PRO A 97 4.03 20.89 2.65
N ALA A 98 2.97 20.44 1.95
CA ALA A 98 2.96 19.17 1.26
C ALA A 98 3.95 19.10 0.08
N ASP A 99 4.30 20.23 -0.50
CA ASP A 99 5.25 20.39 -1.60
C ASP A 99 6.71 20.59 -1.16
N ASP A 100 6.97 20.70 0.15
CA ASP A 100 8.33 20.75 0.67
C ASP A 100 9.11 19.50 0.30
N GLU A 101 10.38 19.69 -0.16
CA GLU A 101 11.26 18.60 -0.51
C GLU A 101 11.52 17.70 0.71
N CYS A 102 11.37 16.38 0.48
CA CYS A 102 11.56 15.38 1.50
C CYS A 102 12.23 14.15 0.89
N TRP A 103 13.14 13.53 1.64
CA TRP A 103 13.78 12.30 1.20
C TRP A 103 12.77 11.17 1.01
N SER A 104 12.99 10.35 -0.01
CA SER A 104 12.29 9.09 -0.20
C SER A 104 13.20 8.10 -0.95
N TRP A 105 12.97 6.81 -0.80
CA TRP A 105 13.65 5.78 -1.60
C TRP A 105 13.14 5.71 -3.04
N PHE A 106 12.03 6.36 -3.36
CA PHE A 106 11.49 6.45 -4.71
C PHE A 106 11.80 7.81 -5.32
N ALA A 107 12.32 7.81 -6.56
CA ALA A 107 12.64 9.06 -7.26
C ALA A 107 11.43 9.98 -7.50
N SER A 108 10.24 9.39 -7.63
CA SER A 108 8.96 10.11 -7.82
C SER A 108 8.38 10.69 -6.53
N GLY A 109 8.91 10.33 -5.37
CA GLY A 109 8.29 10.61 -4.07
C GLY A 109 9.03 11.62 -3.21
N ARG A 110 9.59 12.69 -3.79
CA ARG A 110 10.47 13.61 -3.06
C ARG A 110 9.77 14.82 -2.44
N CYS A 111 8.59 14.64 -1.85
CA CYS A 111 7.91 15.70 -1.11
C CYS A 111 7.13 15.15 0.09
N VAL A 112 6.77 16.03 1.01
CA VAL A 112 6.02 15.67 2.24
C VAL A 112 4.64 15.09 1.91
N GLY A 113 3.95 15.63 0.91
CA GLY A 113 2.64 15.15 0.48
C GLY A 113 2.66 13.70 -0.05
N TRP A 114 3.77 13.30 -0.67
CA TRP A 114 3.97 11.90 -1.06
C TRP A 114 3.99 10.98 0.16
N TRP A 115 4.67 11.37 1.22
CA TRP A 115 4.69 10.61 2.47
C TRP A 115 3.33 10.54 3.14
N ALA A 116 2.54 11.63 3.11
CA ALA A 116 1.18 11.62 3.62
C ALA A 116 0.31 10.58 2.88
N ARG A 117 0.38 10.56 1.54
CA ARG A 117 -0.31 9.56 0.71
C ARG A 117 0.19 8.14 1.00
N ARG A 118 1.51 7.92 1.00
CA ARG A 118 2.09 6.60 1.24
C ARG A 118 1.68 6.03 2.60
N MET A 119 1.69 6.86 3.66
CA MET A 119 1.30 6.41 5.00
C MET A 119 -0.20 6.17 5.13
N ALA A 120 -1.04 6.86 4.36
CA ALA A 120 -2.46 6.57 4.31
C ALA A 120 -2.71 5.15 3.73
N PHE A 121 -2.07 4.80 2.61
CA PHE A 121 -2.23 3.46 2.03
C PHE A 121 -1.49 2.37 2.81
N GLU A 122 -0.39 2.68 3.47
CA GLU A 122 0.22 1.80 4.46
C GLU A 122 -0.80 1.40 5.54
N ALA A 123 -1.51 2.39 6.10
CA ALA A 123 -2.53 2.13 7.11
C ALA A 123 -3.75 1.38 6.55
N VAL A 124 -4.28 1.76 5.38
CA VAL A 124 -5.43 1.11 4.74
C VAL A 124 -5.16 -0.37 4.49
N LEU A 125 -4.03 -0.71 3.86
CA LEU A 125 -3.70 -2.09 3.51
C LEU A 125 -3.45 -2.94 4.74
N HIS A 126 -2.76 -2.39 5.72
CA HIS A 126 -2.48 -3.11 6.95
C HIS A 126 -3.70 -3.22 7.88
N ARG A 127 -4.68 -2.32 7.78
CA ARG A 127 -5.98 -2.55 8.40
C ARG A 127 -6.69 -3.73 7.74
N TRP A 128 -6.68 -3.85 6.41
CA TRP A 128 -7.21 -5.04 5.77
C TRP A 128 -6.55 -6.32 6.28
N ASP A 129 -5.22 -6.30 6.43
CA ASP A 129 -4.46 -7.45 6.94
C ASP A 129 -4.94 -7.86 8.34
N THR A 130 -5.22 -6.89 9.23
CA THR A 130 -5.70 -7.16 10.61
C THR A 130 -7.17 -7.55 10.66
N ASP A 131 -8.03 -6.92 9.86
CA ASP A 131 -9.44 -7.28 9.72
C ASP A 131 -9.58 -8.72 9.21
N ALA A 132 -8.90 -9.07 8.12
CA ALA A 132 -8.93 -10.39 7.51
C ALA A 132 -8.41 -11.49 8.46
N ALA A 133 -7.35 -11.20 9.23
CA ALA A 133 -6.83 -12.12 10.25
C ALA A 133 -7.84 -12.44 11.35
N GLN A 134 -8.82 -11.58 11.57
CA GLN A 134 -9.84 -11.71 12.61
C GLN A 134 -11.25 -11.97 12.08
N GLY A 135 -11.39 -12.17 10.76
CA GLY A 135 -12.68 -12.40 10.11
C GLY A 135 -13.62 -11.20 10.19
N GLN A 136 -13.06 -9.98 10.23
CA GLN A 136 -13.81 -8.74 10.22
C GLN A 136 -14.08 -8.30 8.78
N ASP A 137 -15.17 -7.56 8.58
CA ASP A 137 -15.48 -6.93 7.31
C ASP A 137 -14.59 -5.71 7.09
N PHE A 138 -13.94 -5.68 5.94
CA PHE A 138 -13.19 -4.53 5.47
C PHE A 138 -13.99 -3.75 4.46
N SER A 139 -13.92 -2.42 4.54
CA SER A 139 -14.42 -1.56 3.48
C SER A 139 -13.71 -0.19 3.48
N VAL A 140 -13.49 0.35 2.29
CA VAL A 140 -13.03 1.71 2.06
C VAL A 140 -13.88 2.35 0.97
N THR A 141 -13.90 3.68 0.90
CA THR A 141 -14.63 4.36 -0.17
C THR A 141 -13.97 4.07 -1.53
N PRO A 142 -14.74 4.02 -2.63
CA PRO A 142 -14.18 3.81 -3.97
C PRO A 142 -13.06 4.80 -4.32
N GLN A 143 -13.15 6.05 -3.85
CA GLN A 143 -12.12 7.07 -4.10
C GLN A 143 -10.80 6.76 -3.39
N ILE A 144 -10.84 6.30 -2.14
CA ILE A 144 -9.63 5.87 -1.41
C ILE A 144 -9.04 4.66 -2.11
N ALA A 145 -9.85 3.68 -2.46
CA ALA A 145 -9.37 2.47 -3.12
C ALA A 145 -8.71 2.77 -4.47
N ALA A 146 -9.32 3.61 -5.30
CA ALA A 146 -8.76 3.98 -6.60
C ALA A 146 -7.44 4.74 -6.49
N ASP A 147 -7.32 5.66 -5.52
CA ASP A 147 -6.05 6.37 -5.26
C ASP A 147 -4.94 5.40 -4.80
N GLY A 148 -5.30 4.33 -4.06
CA GLY A 148 -4.36 3.27 -3.68
C GLY A 148 -3.94 2.38 -4.85
N VAL A 149 -4.81 2.16 -5.84
CA VAL A 149 -4.43 1.51 -7.12
C VAL A 149 -3.47 2.41 -7.91
N ASP A 150 -3.76 3.71 -7.97
CA ASP A 150 -2.85 4.70 -8.59
C ASP A 150 -1.48 4.68 -7.95
N GLU A 151 -1.40 4.72 -6.62
CA GLU A 151 -0.12 4.69 -5.92
C GLU A 151 0.67 3.43 -6.27
N PHE A 152 0.02 2.28 -6.27
CA PHE A 152 0.68 1.02 -6.62
C PHE A 152 1.28 1.06 -8.02
N LEU A 153 0.47 1.42 -9.01
CA LEU A 153 0.88 1.42 -10.41
C LEU A 153 1.95 2.49 -10.70
N ASP A 154 1.75 3.71 -10.20
CA ASP A 154 2.63 4.84 -10.51
C ASP A 154 3.96 4.78 -9.75
N VAL A 155 3.95 4.26 -8.52
CA VAL A 155 5.13 4.23 -7.67
C VAL A 155 5.83 2.88 -7.73
N PHE A 156 5.15 1.80 -7.34
CA PHE A 156 5.79 0.51 -7.15
C PHE A 156 6.05 -0.23 -8.46
N VAL A 157 5.10 -0.23 -9.37
CA VAL A 157 5.29 -0.81 -10.71
C VAL A 157 6.34 -0.02 -11.49
N ALA A 158 6.25 1.31 -11.46
CA ALA A 158 7.22 2.16 -12.14
C ALA A 158 8.64 2.06 -11.52
N ALA A 159 8.75 1.93 -10.19
CA ALA A 159 10.04 1.78 -9.51
C ALA A 159 10.70 0.41 -9.76
N SER A 160 9.91 -0.67 -9.81
CA SER A 160 10.42 -2.02 -10.10
C SER A 160 11.01 -2.14 -11.52
N ARG A 161 10.70 -1.18 -12.37
CA ARG A 161 11.20 -1.03 -13.72
C ARG A 161 12.72 -0.86 -13.82
N ALA A 162 13.32 -0.14 -12.87
CA ALA A 162 14.75 0.18 -12.92
C ALA A 162 15.65 -0.98 -12.47
N ALA A 163 15.10 -1.97 -11.81
CA ALA A 163 15.89 -2.95 -11.08
C ALA A 163 16.04 -4.29 -11.81
N HIS A 164 15.24 -4.63 -12.84
CA HIS A 164 15.18 -6.03 -13.30
C HIS A 164 14.99 -6.17 -14.81
N ASP A 165 15.75 -7.07 -15.35
CA ASP A 165 15.63 -7.65 -16.71
C ASP A 165 14.38 -8.57 -16.77
N SER A 166 13.22 -8.03 -16.38
CA SER A 166 11.96 -8.78 -16.36
C SER A 166 11.60 -9.23 -17.77
N PRO A 167 11.18 -10.48 -17.95
CA PRO A 167 10.71 -10.96 -19.25
C PRO A 167 9.46 -10.17 -19.69
N PRO A 168 9.18 -10.12 -20.99
CA PRO A 168 7.92 -9.57 -21.49
C PRO A 168 6.71 -10.28 -20.85
N GLY A 169 5.68 -9.51 -20.57
CA GLY A 169 4.41 -9.98 -20.02
C GLY A 169 3.21 -9.41 -20.78
N PRO A 170 1.99 -9.63 -20.30
CA PRO A 170 0.79 -9.15 -20.96
C PRO A 170 0.60 -7.64 -20.86
N ALA A 171 -0.27 -7.10 -21.70
CA ALA A 171 -0.91 -5.84 -21.46
C ALA A 171 -2.20 -6.09 -20.66
N ILE A 172 -2.34 -5.47 -19.51
CA ILE A 172 -3.44 -5.68 -18.56
C ILE A 172 -4.24 -4.37 -18.43
N SER A 173 -5.56 -4.47 -18.45
CA SER A 173 -6.44 -3.37 -18.04
C SER A 173 -7.14 -3.68 -16.73
N PHE A 174 -7.25 -2.67 -15.88
CA PHE A 174 -8.05 -2.68 -14.66
C PHE A 174 -9.21 -1.69 -14.84
N GLU A 175 -10.43 -2.12 -14.57
CA GLU A 175 -11.63 -1.31 -14.74
C GLU A 175 -12.49 -1.38 -13.49
N CYS A 176 -12.79 -0.22 -12.88
CA CYS A 176 -13.73 -0.14 -11.78
C CYS A 176 -15.17 -0.40 -12.26
N SER A 177 -15.90 -1.22 -11.51
CA SER A 177 -17.31 -1.48 -11.74
C SER A 177 -18.24 -0.52 -11.01
N ASP A 178 -17.72 0.16 -9.98
CA ASP A 178 -18.44 1.06 -9.07
C ASP A 178 -18.11 2.56 -9.29
N GLN A 179 -17.17 2.86 -10.16
CA GLN A 179 -16.84 4.23 -10.59
C GLN A 179 -16.17 4.25 -11.97
N SER A 180 -15.69 5.41 -12.44
CA SER A 180 -15.17 5.58 -13.80
C SER A 180 -13.68 5.32 -13.99
N ASP A 181 -12.96 4.99 -12.93
CA ASP A 181 -11.52 4.83 -12.97
C ASP A 181 -11.08 3.57 -13.72
N ARG A 182 -10.02 3.72 -14.49
CA ARG A 182 -9.43 2.67 -15.34
C ARG A 182 -7.94 2.86 -15.43
N TRP A 183 -7.22 1.76 -15.58
CA TRP A 183 -5.77 1.74 -15.74
C TRP A 183 -5.36 0.71 -16.80
N TRP A 184 -4.29 1.02 -17.51
CA TRP A 184 -3.64 0.10 -18.44
C TRP A 184 -2.18 -0.04 -18.03
N LEU A 185 -1.75 -1.28 -17.85
CA LEU A 185 -0.39 -1.66 -17.56
C LEU A 185 0.14 -2.48 -18.73
N ASP A 186 1.09 -1.93 -19.47
CA ASP A 186 1.74 -2.61 -20.59
C ASP A 186 3.08 -3.17 -20.14
N LEU A 187 3.21 -4.49 -20.19
CA LEU A 187 4.40 -5.26 -19.84
C LEU A 187 5.03 -5.93 -21.08
N SER A 188 4.58 -5.62 -22.29
CA SER A 188 4.97 -6.32 -23.53
C SER A 188 6.44 -6.15 -23.90
N GLU A 189 7.11 -5.11 -23.43
CA GLU A 189 8.52 -4.87 -23.67
C GLU A 189 9.36 -5.27 -22.43
N ARG A 190 10.49 -5.97 -22.69
CA ARG A 190 11.44 -6.37 -21.63
C ARG A 190 11.92 -5.14 -20.85
N GLY A 191 11.77 -5.21 -19.51
CA GLY A 191 12.18 -4.15 -18.60
C GLY A 191 11.40 -2.85 -18.72
N ASN A 192 10.40 -2.77 -19.59
CA ASN A 192 9.54 -1.60 -19.75
C ASN A 192 8.13 -1.86 -19.24
N ARG A 193 7.64 -0.96 -18.39
CA ARG A 193 6.30 -1.03 -17.78
C ARG A 193 5.64 0.33 -17.95
N ILE A 194 4.63 0.37 -18.82
CA ILE A 194 3.92 1.60 -19.12
C ILE A 194 2.58 1.58 -18.42
N VAL A 195 2.37 2.52 -17.51
CA VAL A 195 1.07 2.77 -16.89
C VAL A 195 0.38 3.92 -17.62
N SER A 196 -0.88 3.76 -17.96
CA SER A 196 -1.68 4.75 -18.68
C SER A 196 -3.11 4.79 -18.18
N ARG A 197 -3.73 5.96 -18.27
CA ARG A 197 -5.18 6.16 -18.09
C ARG A 197 -5.92 6.16 -19.42
N ASP A 198 -5.21 6.30 -20.54
CA ASP A 198 -5.79 6.26 -21.87
C ASP A 198 -6.06 4.82 -22.31
N PRO A 199 -7.24 4.53 -22.90
CA PRO A 199 -7.59 3.21 -23.38
C PRO A 199 -6.57 2.66 -24.37
N ARG A 200 -6.09 1.43 -24.11
CA ARG A 200 -5.15 0.71 -24.96
C ARG A 200 -5.62 -0.73 -25.14
N ALA A 201 -5.08 -1.42 -26.15
CA ALA A 201 -5.30 -2.84 -26.28
C ALA A 201 -4.72 -3.58 -25.05
N ALA A 202 -5.50 -4.45 -24.47
CA ALA A 202 -5.07 -5.32 -23.37
C ALA A 202 -5.40 -6.78 -23.73
N SER A 203 -4.49 -7.69 -23.43
CA SER A 203 -4.72 -9.15 -23.61
C SER A 203 -5.50 -9.73 -22.43
N VAL A 204 -5.44 -9.06 -21.29
CA VAL A 204 -6.18 -9.42 -20.08
C VAL A 204 -6.88 -8.19 -19.53
N GLN A 205 -8.13 -8.34 -19.13
CA GLN A 205 -8.91 -7.32 -18.44
C GLN A 205 -9.38 -7.85 -17.09
N ILE A 206 -9.20 -7.05 -16.05
CA ILE A 206 -9.70 -7.31 -14.70
C ILE A 206 -10.72 -6.22 -14.37
N ARG A 207 -11.95 -6.61 -14.08
CA ARG A 207 -13.04 -5.71 -13.73
C ARG A 207 -13.58 -6.05 -12.35
N GLY A 208 -13.66 -5.05 -11.46
CA GLY A 208 -14.16 -5.21 -10.09
C GLY A 208 -14.44 -3.88 -9.45
N THR A 209 -14.90 -3.87 -8.20
CA THR A 209 -14.98 -2.62 -7.44
C THR A 209 -13.57 -2.05 -7.23
N ALA A 210 -13.46 -0.76 -6.99
CA ALA A 210 -12.15 -0.13 -6.71
C ALA A 210 -11.44 -0.83 -5.54
N GLU A 211 -12.19 -1.24 -4.49
CA GLU A 211 -11.66 -2.00 -3.36
C GLU A 211 -11.10 -3.37 -3.77
N GLN A 212 -11.81 -4.11 -4.61
CA GLN A 212 -11.32 -5.40 -5.13
C GLN A 212 -10.03 -5.22 -5.93
N LEU A 213 -9.99 -4.20 -6.80
CA LEU A 213 -8.80 -3.89 -7.58
C LEU A 213 -7.61 -3.48 -6.68
N LEU A 214 -7.86 -2.68 -5.63
CA LEU A 214 -6.84 -2.34 -4.62
C LEU A 214 -6.21 -3.61 -4.02
N LEU A 215 -7.04 -4.52 -3.52
CA LEU A 215 -6.56 -5.74 -2.86
C LEU A 215 -5.82 -6.68 -3.83
N ILE A 216 -6.27 -6.73 -5.09
CA ILE A 216 -5.64 -7.51 -6.16
C ILE A 216 -4.25 -6.95 -6.49
N VAL A 217 -4.13 -5.67 -6.81
CA VAL A 217 -2.84 -5.10 -7.24
C VAL A 217 -1.80 -5.17 -6.13
N TRP A 218 -2.22 -5.00 -4.88
CA TRP A 218 -1.36 -5.12 -3.71
C TRP A 218 -1.12 -6.57 -3.23
N GLY A 219 -1.62 -7.56 -3.98
CA GLY A 219 -1.37 -8.98 -3.71
C GLY A 219 -2.04 -9.55 -2.45
N ARG A 220 -3.07 -8.87 -1.91
CA ARG A 220 -3.83 -9.34 -0.75
C ARG A 220 -4.82 -10.43 -1.13
N VAL A 221 -5.35 -10.36 -2.33
CA VAL A 221 -6.27 -11.35 -2.90
C VAL A 221 -5.69 -11.86 -4.21
N PRO A 222 -5.48 -13.17 -4.37
CA PRO A 222 -4.96 -13.72 -5.63
C PRO A 222 -5.99 -13.55 -6.76
N ILE A 223 -5.51 -13.15 -7.93
CA ILE A 223 -6.35 -12.79 -9.08
C ILE A 223 -7.34 -13.89 -9.47
N PRO A 224 -6.95 -15.19 -9.60
CA PRO A 224 -7.91 -16.23 -10.03
C PRO A 224 -9.05 -16.47 -9.02
N HIS A 225 -8.90 -15.98 -7.80
CA HIS A 225 -9.82 -16.24 -6.67
C HIS A 225 -10.41 -14.96 -6.09
N ALA A 226 -10.23 -13.81 -6.75
CA ALA A 226 -10.82 -12.54 -6.31
C ALA A 226 -12.35 -12.62 -6.40
N VAL A 227 -12.98 -12.95 -5.28
CA VAL A 227 -14.45 -13.08 -5.19
C VAL A 227 -15.09 -11.78 -5.66
N GLY A 228 -15.88 -11.89 -6.74
CA GLY A 228 -16.63 -10.76 -7.31
C GLY A 228 -15.88 -9.92 -8.35
N ALA A 229 -14.60 -10.17 -8.63
CA ALA A 229 -13.92 -9.59 -9.78
C ALA A 229 -14.08 -10.51 -11.01
N GLU A 230 -14.28 -9.90 -12.18
CA GLU A 230 -14.39 -10.57 -13.47
C GLU A 230 -13.06 -10.48 -14.21
N VAL A 231 -12.57 -11.58 -14.76
CA VAL A 231 -11.34 -11.61 -15.56
C VAL A 231 -11.70 -12.04 -16.98
N PHE A 232 -11.27 -11.26 -17.97
CA PHE A 232 -11.47 -11.52 -19.38
C PHE A 232 -10.11 -11.65 -20.08
N GLY A 233 -10.02 -12.54 -21.07
CA GLY A 233 -8.78 -12.81 -21.81
C GLY A 233 -8.03 -14.03 -21.29
N ASP A 234 -6.72 -14.08 -21.52
CA ASP A 234 -5.88 -15.22 -21.13
C ASP A 234 -5.50 -15.16 -19.65
N VAL A 235 -6.27 -15.85 -18.81
CA VAL A 235 -6.03 -15.91 -17.35
C VAL A 235 -4.67 -16.53 -17.02
N GLY A 236 -4.13 -17.41 -17.86
CA GLY A 236 -2.82 -18.03 -17.65
C GLY A 236 -1.67 -17.02 -17.64
N GLU A 237 -1.84 -15.88 -18.31
CA GLU A 237 -0.85 -14.80 -18.25
C GLU A 237 -0.78 -14.13 -16.86
N LEU A 238 -1.83 -14.22 -16.06
CA LEU A 238 -1.86 -13.67 -14.70
C LEU A 238 -1.23 -14.60 -13.66
N GLU A 239 -1.00 -15.86 -13.95
CA GLU A 239 -0.29 -16.78 -13.04
C GLU A 239 1.12 -16.27 -12.72
N ARG A 240 1.68 -15.47 -13.62
CA ARG A 240 2.99 -14.83 -13.46
C ARG A 240 2.93 -13.44 -12.82
N TRP A 241 1.78 -13.01 -12.30
CA TRP A 241 1.64 -11.68 -11.72
C TRP A 241 2.68 -11.40 -10.63
N SER A 242 2.87 -12.36 -9.72
CA SER A 242 3.87 -12.24 -8.65
C SER A 242 5.32 -12.18 -9.15
N ASP A 243 5.59 -12.76 -10.33
CA ASP A 243 6.92 -12.70 -10.96
C ASP A 243 7.14 -11.35 -11.66
N LEU A 244 6.05 -10.76 -12.18
CA LEU A 244 6.08 -9.49 -12.89
C LEU A 244 6.11 -8.30 -11.95
N ILE A 245 5.50 -8.45 -10.77
CA ILE A 245 5.40 -7.43 -9.73
C ILE A 245 5.83 -8.09 -8.42
N PRO A 246 7.06 -7.83 -7.97
CA PRO A 246 7.57 -8.46 -6.75
C PRO A 246 6.67 -8.13 -5.55
N PRO A 247 6.45 -9.11 -4.65
CA PRO A 247 5.73 -8.88 -3.41
C PRO A 247 6.49 -7.86 -2.57
N MET A 248 5.73 -6.98 -1.96
CA MET A 248 6.24 -5.97 -1.03
C MET A 248 6.06 -6.40 0.41
#